data_fa8f7c65020a15d150151a8f55a0f9b8
#
_entry.id   fa8f7c65020a15d150151a8f55a0f9b8
#
_cell.length_a   1.000
_cell.length_b   1.000
_cell.length_c   1.000
_cell.angle_alpha   90.00
_cell.angle_beta   90.00
_cell.angle_gamma   90.00
#
_symmetry.space_group_name_H-M   'P 1'
#
loop_
_entity.id
_entity.type
_entity.pdbx_description
1 polymer ?
#
loop_
_entity_poly.entity_id
_entity_poly.type
_entity_poly.pdbx_seq_one_letter_code
_entity_poly.pdbx_strand_id
1 'polypeptide(L)'
;GITFSPSGLRMYVAGINDTEIIEYLLPCPFNLFAGKCTEITEGDRRGVAEAQVNIANRTIEHSTDTALNRLKWIRRNKDLQDLSFRNIKLNFSNQMLASLAEAIQVSTTSKEKSKNKDIFYWAEGSLAFGKVRETDTSSKKKIYTDGITIGADKFTDDGEIKGLAFRFSQNDVKVGIDGSKLDTNTYNLTYYSTTPVKDDSRFLDTVIGM
;
A
#
# COMPACT_ATOMS: atom_id res chain seq x y z
N GLY A 1 -39.11 -9.48 -20.32
CA GLY A 1 -38.07 -8.61 -19.79
C GLY A 1 -37.88 -8.82 -18.31
N ILE A 2 -36.70 -8.46 -17.80
CA ILE A 2 -36.37 -8.53 -16.37
C ILE A 2 -35.91 -7.14 -15.94
N THR A 3 -36.43 -6.65 -14.83
CA THR A 3 -36.02 -5.40 -14.20
C THR A 3 -35.97 -5.52 -12.67
N PHE A 4 -35.30 -4.62 -12.00
CA PHE A 4 -35.20 -4.60 -10.54
C PHE A 4 -35.72 -3.28 -9.99
N SER A 5 -36.23 -3.32 -8.77
CA SER A 5 -36.52 -2.11 -8.01
C SER A 5 -35.23 -1.34 -7.70
N PRO A 6 -35.31 -0.03 -7.42
CA PRO A 6 -34.14 0.75 -7.02
C PRO A 6 -33.40 0.20 -5.78
N SER A 7 -34.12 -0.46 -4.88
CA SER A 7 -33.53 -1.12 -3.70
C SER A 7 -32.84 -2.45 -4.04
N GLY A 8 -33.09 -3.01 -5.24
CA GLY A 8 -32.64 -4.34 -5.61
C GLY A 8 -33.32 -5.52 -4.91
N LEU A 9 -34.25 -5.25 -4.01
CA LEU A 9 -34.98 -6.29 -3.23
C LEU A 9 -36.20 -6.87 -3.95
N ARG A 10 -36.56 -6.32 -5.09
CA ARG A 10 -37.64 -6.84 -5.93
C ARG A 10 -37.17 -6.99 -7.36
N MET A 11 -37.52 -8.10 -7.95
CA MET A 11 -37.28 -8.39 -9.37
C MET A 11 -38.65 -8.55 -10.04
N TYR A 12 -38.82 -7.92 -11.18
CA TYR A 12 -40.03 -8.02 -11.99
C TYR A 12 -39.70 -8.75 -13.28
N VAL A 13 -40.46 -9.76 -13.60
CA VAL A 13 -40.32 -10.55 -14.82
C VAL A 13 -41.58 -10.39 -15.64
N ALA A 14 -41.45 -9.86 -16.86
CA ALA A 14 -42.51 -9.83 -17.83
C ALA A 14 -42.35 -10.97 -18.84
N GLY A 15 -43.36 -11.84 -18.93
CA GLY A 15 -43.39 -12.94 -19.90
C GLY A 15 -43.48 -12.43 -21.35
N ILE A 16 -43.14 -13.30 -22.31
CA ILE A 16 -43.21 -12.96 -23.76
C ILE A 16 -44.67 -13.16 -24.26
N ASN A 17 -45.42 -14.06 -23.65
CA ASN A 17 -46.77 -14.43 -24.08
C ASN A 17 -47.86 -14.10 -23.08
N ASP A 18 -47.52 -13.70 -21.88
CA ASP A 18 -48.49 -13.37 -20.81
C ASP A 18 -48.45 -11.87 -20.53
N THR A 19 -49.63 -11.31 -20.35
CA THR A 19 -49.85 -9.90 -19.96
C THR A 19 -49.53 -9.66 -18.48
N GLU A 20 -48.98 -10.66 -17.79
CA GLU A 20 -48.73 -10.59 -16.37
C GLU A 20 -47.25 -10.24 -16.10
N ILE A 21 -47.08 -9.35 -15.12
CA ILE A 21 -45.73 -9.07 -14.53
C ILE A 21 -45.67 -9.82 -13.22
N ILE A 22 -44.72 -10.73 -13.10
CA ILE A 22 -44.51 -11.50 -11.87
C ILE A 22 -43.46 -10.75 -11.03
N GLU A 23 -43.82 -10.46 -9.80
CA GLU A 23 -42.94 -9.85 -8.82
C GLU A 23 -42.29 -10.94 -7.94
N TYR A 24 -41.01 -10.91 -7.83
CA TYR A 24 -40.22 -11.75 -6.92
C TYR A 24 -39.56 -10.88 -5.84
N LEU A 25 -39.77 -11.24 -4.58
CA LEU A 25 -39.03 -10.70 -3.45
C LEU A 25 -37.69 -11.43 -3.38
N LEU A 26 -36.61 -10.66 -3.43
CA LEU A 26 -35.30 -11.20 -3.34
C LEU A 26 -34.83 -11.22 -1.89
N PRO A 27 -34.15 -12.28 -1.44
CA PRO A 27 -33.57 -12.33 -0.10
C PRO A 27 -32.44 -11.31 0.06
N CYS A 28 -31.80 -10.93 -1.05
CA CYS A 28 -30.69 -9.97 -1.07
C CYS A 28 -30.80 -9.03 -2.28
N PRO A 29 -30.39 -7.75 -2.15
CA PRO A 29 -30.38 -6.83 -3.28
C PRO A 29 -29.66 -7.40 -4.48
N PHE A 30 -30.33 -7.45 -5.63
CA PHE A 30 -29.82 -7.92 -6.92
C PHE A 30 -29.25 -9.36 -6.93
N ASN A 31 -29.59 -10.20 -5.93
CA ASN A 31 -29.06 -11.56 -5.82
C ASN A 31 -30.21 -12.58 -5.64
N LEU A 32 -30.38 -13.43 -6.63
CA LEU A 32 -31.41 -14.50 -6.70
C LEU A 32 -31.05 -15.74 -5.86
N PHE A 33 -29.77 -15.95 -5.58
CA PHE A 33 -29.26 -17.24 -5.06
C PHE A 33 -28.68 -17.15 -3.65
N ALA A 34 -28.70 -15.98 -3.01
CA ALA A 34 -28.13 -15.84 -1.68
C ALA A 34 -29.04 -16.47 -0.63
N GLY A 35 -28.54 -17.45 0.08
CA GLY A 35 -29.25 -18.09 1.20
C GLY A 35 -29.43 -17.18 2.43
N LYS A 36 -28.55 -16.21 2.62
CA LYS A 36 -28.60 -15.13 3.61
C LYS A 36 -27.94 -13.88 3.05
N CYS A 37 -28.62 -12.74 3.17
CA CYS A 37 -27.96 -11.45 2.97
C CYS A 37 -27.10 -11.16 4.18
N THR A 38 -25.86 -10.93 3.95
CA THR A 38 -25.05 -10.18 4.91
C THR A 38 -25.44 -8.71 4.80
N GLU A 39 -26.32 -8.24 5.68
CA GLU A 39 -26.56 -6.81 5.81
C GLU A 39 -25.24 -6.15 6.22
N ILE A 40 -24.74 -5.28 5.34
CA ILE A 40 -23.63 -4.42 5.70
C ILE A 40 -24.14 -3.47 6.78
N THR A 41 -23.71 -3.71 7.99
CA THR A 41 -24.12 -2.89 9.15
C THR A 41 -23.52 -1.48 9.03
N GLU A 42 -24.12 -0.51 9.71
CA GLU A 42 -23.54 0.84 9.80
C GLU A 42 -22.12 0.80 10.41
N GLY A 43 -21.88 -0.10 11.37
CA GLY A 43 -20.58 -0.37 11.93
C GLY A 43 -19.56 -0.88 10.89
N ASP A 44 -19.98 -1.69 9.92
CA ASP A 44 -19.11 -2.17 8.84
C ASP A 44 -18.77 -1.06 7.85
N ARG A 45 -19.77 -0.24 7.46
CA ARG A 45 -19.55 0.92 6.58
C ARG A 45 -18.55 1.90 7.19
N ARG A 46 -18.73 2.22 8.46
CA ARG A 46 -17.80 3.06 9.21
C ARG A 46 -16.44 2.40 9.34
N GLY A 47 -16.40 1.11 9.60
CA GLY A 47 -15.19 0.31 9.66
C GLY A 47 -14.37 0.35 8.37
N VAL A 48 -15.01 0.31 7.19
CA VAL A 48 -14.35 0.44 5.89
C VAL A 48 -13.79 1.85 5.70
N ALA A 49 -14.56 2.90 6.01
CA ALA A 49 -14.09 4.28 5.91
C ALA A 49 -12.88 4.55 6.81
N GLU A 50 -12.92 4.10 8.06
CA GLU A 50 -11.79 4.20 8.98
C GLU A 50 -10.58 3.39 8.50
N ALA A 51 -10.81 2.24 7.86
CA ALA A 51 -9.73 1.43 7.30
C ALA A 51 -9.01 2.17 6.16
N GLN A 52 -9.73 2.89 5.29
CA GLN A 52 -9.13 3.71 4.23
C GLN A 52 -8.22 4.81 4.80
N VAL A 53 -8.69 5.53 5.83
CA VAL A 53 -7.88 6.54 6.52
C VAL A 53 -6.63 5.92 7.16
N ASN A 54 -6.79 4.78 7.82
CA ASN A 54 -5.67 4.06 8.44
C ASN A 54 -4.64 3.59 7.41
N ILE A 55 -5.08 3.12 6.23
CA ILE A 55 -4.17 2.74 5.13
C ILE A 55 -3.38 3.95 4.65
N ALA A 56 -4.04 5.08 4.42
CA ALA A 56 -3.37 6.31 4.00
C ALA A 56 -2.31 6.76 5.01
N ASN A 57 -2.66 6.82 6.29
CA ASN A 57 -1.72 7.17 7.36
C ASN A 57 -0.53 6.22 7.42
N ARG A 58 -0.76 4.90 7.37
CA ARG A 58 0.32 3.91 7.36
C ARG A 58 1.23 4.02 6.15
N THR A 59 0.68 4.34 4.98
CA THR A 59 1.49 4.54 3.77
C THR A 59 2.45 5.72 3.97
N ILE A 60 1.98 6.82 4.54
CA ILE A 60 2.79 7.99 4.86
C ILE A 60 3.86 7.65 5.91
N GLU A 61 3.47 7.02 7.02
CA GLU A 61 4.37 6.61 8.10
C GLU A 61 5.47 5.69 7.57
N HIS A 62 5.12 4.61 6.87
CA HIS A 62 6.11 3.68 6.32
C HIS A 62 7.06 4.33 5.32
N SER A 63 6.56 5.20 4.45
CA SER A 63 7.40 5.89 3.48
C SER A 63 8.37 6.85 4.17
N THR A 64 7.89 7.57 5.17
CA THR A 64 8.72 8.50 5.97
C THR A 64 9.77 7.75 6.77
N ASP A 65 9.38 6.71 7.49
CA ASP A 65 10.29 5.91 8.31
C ASP A 65 11.37 5.22 7.46
N THR A 66 10.99 4.67 6.30
CA THR A 66 11.93 4.05 5.37
C THR A 66 12.97 5.07 4.87
N ALA A 67 12.54 6.28 4.47
CA ALA A 67 13.43 7.35 4.05
C ALA A 67 14.37 7.80 5.19
N LEU A 68 13.84 8.03 6.40
CA LEU A 68 14.63 8.41 7.57
C LEU A 68 15.62 7.30 8.00
N ASN A 69 15.21 6.04 7.93
CA ASN A 69 16.08 4.90 8.22
C ASN A 69 17.20 4.81 7.19
N ARG A 70 16.89 5.06 5.90
CA ARG A 70 17.91 5.13 4.85
C ARG A 70 18.93 6.22 5.13
N LEU A 71 18.51 7.44 5.48
CA LEU A 71 19.41 8.54 5.83
C LEU A 71 20.28 8.20 7.03
N LYS A 72 19.70 7.63 8.09
CA LYS A 72 20.46 7.18 9.28
C LYS A 72 21.48 6.11 8.92
N TRP A 73 21.09 5.16 8.05
CA TRP A 73 22.00 4.08 7.62
C TRP A 73 23.17 4.62 6.82
N ILE A 74 22.94 5.53 5.85
CA ILE A 74 24.00 6.16 5.06
C ILE A 74 24.98 6.89 5.97
N ARG A 75 24.51 7.70 6.91
CA ARG A 75 25.38 8.45 7.85
C ARG A 75 26.29 7.53 8.67
N ARG A 76 25.79 6.35 9.05
CA ARG A 76 26.58 5.36 9.80
C ARG A 76 27.58 4.61 8.95
N ASN A 77 27.36 4.54 7.65
CA ASN A 77 28.14 3.72 6.72
C ASN A 77 28.81 4.56 5.63
N LYS A 78 28.99 5.87 5.87
CA LYS A 78 29.55 6.80 4.89
C LYS A 78 30.93 6.43 4.35
N ASP A 79 31.69 5.63 5.11
CA ASP A 79 33.02 5.16 4.74
C ASP A 79 33.00 3.95 3.78
N LEU A 80 31.82 3.37 3.52
CA LEU A 80 31.69 2.29 2.55
C LEU A 80 31.74 2.83 1.12
N GLN A 81 32.53 2.17 0.26
CA GLN A 81 32.64 2.54 -1.16
C GLN A 81 31.33 2.32 -1.94
N ASP A 82 30.45 1.47 -1.44
CA ASP A 82 29.19 1.14 -2.08
C ASP A 82 28.07 1.10 -1.04
N LEU A 83 27.19 2.07 -1.13
CA LEU A 83 26.01 2.21 -0.26
C LEU A 83 24.76 1.60 -0.87
N SER A 84 24.88 0.87 -1.97
CA SER A 84 23.74 0.16 -2.58
C SER A 84 23.47 -1.16 -1.87
N PHE A 85 22.20 -1.52 -1.72
CA PHE A 85 21.81 -2.84 -1.24
C PHE A 85 21.89 -3.85 -2.37
N ARG A 86 22.85 -4.76 -2.35
CA ARG A 86 23.14 -5.70 -3.43
C ARG A 86 22.43 -7.06 -3.32
N ASN A 87 21.89 -7.40 -2.17
CA ASN A 87 21.47 -8.78 -1.88
C ASN A 87 20.05 -8.87 -1.30
N ILE A 88 19.09 -8.12 -1.84
CA ILE A 88 17.70 -8.29 -1.42
C ILE A 88 17.06 -9.35 -2.30
N LYS A 89 16.88 -10.55 -1.75
CA LYS A 89 16.00 -11.55 -2.34
C LYS A 89 14.56 -11.22 -1.93
N LEU A 90 13.85 -10.58 -2.84
CA LEU A 90 12.45 -10.25 -2.64
C LEU A 90 11.61 -11.37 -3.27
N ASN A 91 10.87 -12.08 -2.44
CA ASN A 91 9.94 -13.09 -2.92
C ASN A 91 8.52 -12.60 -2.66
N PHE A 92 7.86 -12.12 -3.71
CA PHE A 92 6.50 -11.63 -3.64
C PHE A 92 5.55 -12.53 -4.42
N SER A 93 4.39 -12.80 -3.85
CA SER A 93 3.30 -13.50 -4.54
C SER A 93 2.62 -12.62 -5.60
N ASN A 94 2.78 -11.29 -5.51
CA ASN A 94 2.24 -10.35 -6.46
C ASN A 94 3.19 -10.19 -7.66
N GLN A 95 2.65 -10.36 -8.87
CA GLN A 95 3.43 -10.31 -10.12
C GLN A 95 4.13 -8.96 -10.34
N MET A 96 3.48 -7.86 -9.98
CA MET A 96 4.05 -6.50 -10.12
C MET A 96 5.25 -6.31 -9.18
N LEU A 97 5.14 -6.74 -7.92
CA LEU A 97 6.23 -6.67 -6.94
C LEU A 97 7.37 -7.61 -7.32
N ALA A 98 7.07 -8.81 -7.85
CA ALA A 98 8.07 -9.74 -8.33
C ALA A 98 8.88 -9.14 -9.51
N SER A 99 8.22 -8.49 -10.46
CA SER A 99 8.88 -7.82 -11.60
C SER A 99 9.76 -6.65 -11.16
N LEU A 100 9.32 -5.86 -10.18
CA LEU A 100 10.14 -4.78 -9.61
C LEU A 100 11.35 -5.34 -8.87
N ALA A 101 11.19 -6.40 -8.10
CA ALA A 101 12.28 -7.07 -7.41
C ALA A 101 13.33 -7.62 -8.38
N GLU A 102 12.90 -8.21 -9.49
CA GLU A 102 13.78 -8.71 -10.55
C GLU A 102 14.52 -7.56 -11.25
N ALA A 103 13.85 -6.46 -11.58
CA ALA A 103 14.48 -5.28 -12.16
C ALA A 103 15.56 -4.67 -11.24
N ILE A 104 15.31 -4.63 -9.92
CA ILE A 104 16.30 -4.16 -8.95
C ILE A 104 17.51 -5.12 -8.87
N GLN A 105 17.26 -6.43 -8.86
CA GLN A 105 18.34 -7.43 -8.82
C GLN A 105 19.25 -7.33 -10.06
N VAL A 106 18.66 -7.17 -11.23
CA VAL A 106 19.40 -6.98 -12.49
C VAL A 106 20.26 -5.71 -12.43
N SER A 107 19.68 -4.61 -11.94
CA SER A 107 20.41 -3.33 -11.80
C SER A 107 21.59 -3.40 -10.84
N THR A 108 21.47 -4.19 -9.76
CA THR A 108 22.54 -4.34 -8.75
C THR A 108 23.61 -5.36 -9.13
N THR A 109 23.34 -6.26 -10.08
CA THR A 109 24.30 -7.28 -10.56
C THR A 109 25.16 -6.83 -11.73
N SER A 110 24.91 -5.67 -12.34
CA SER A 110 25.77 -5.15 -13.41
C SER A 110 27.15 -4.84 -12.85
N LYS A 111 28.13 -5.67 -13.24
CA LYS A 111 29.54 -5.59 -12.83
C LYS A 111 30.33 -4.43 -13.49
N GLU A 112 29.64 -3.52 -14.14
CA GLU A 112 30.32 -2.35 -14.70
C GLU A 112 30.74 -1.41 -13.58
N LYS A 113 32.02 -1.34 -13.33
CA LYS A 113 32.67 -0.27 -12.58
C LYS A 113 32.40 1.04 -13.32
N SER A 114 31.23 1.62 -13.15
CA SER A 114 30.98 2.98 -13.58
C SER A 114 31.94 3.90 -12.82
N LYS A 115 32.72 4.64 -13.55
CA LYS A 115 33.75 5.57 -13.01
C LYS A 115 33.14 6.77 -12.26
N ASN A 116 31.82 6.91 -12.21
CA ASN A 116 31.07 7.96 -11.50
C ASN A 116 29.94 7.32 -10.69
N LYS A 117 30.29 6.74 -9.55
CA LYS A 117 29.29 6.22 -8.60
C LYS A 117 28.86 7.29 -7.61
N ASP A 118 28.18 8.29 -8.12
CA ASP A 118 27.57 9.30 -7.26
C ASP A 118 26.13 8.92 -6.85
N ILE A 119 25.56 7.90 -7.48
CA ILE A 119 24.18 7.46 -7.23
C ILE A 119 24.17 6.04 -6.67
N PHE A 120 23.48 5.86 -5.55
CA PHE A 120 23.29 4.59 -4.87
C PHE A 120 21.83 4.15 -4.93
N TYR A 121 21.59 2.90 -5.32
CA TYR A 121 20.27 2.31 -5.40
C TYR A 121 20.00 1.41 -4.21
N TRP A 122 18.80 1.45 -3.68
CA TRP A 122 18.40 0.64 -2.54
C TRP A 122 16.95 0.17 -2.65
N ALA A 123 16.64 -0.90 -1.94
CA ALA A 123 15.29 -1.39 -1.81
C ALA A 123 15.01 -1.91 -0.40
N GLU A 124 13.80 -1.74 0.09
CA GLU A 124 13.33 -2.21 1.38
C GLU A 124 11.95 -2.82 1.24
N GLY A 125 11.80 -4.09 1.67
CA GLY A 125 10.51 -4.75 1.81
C GLY A 125 9.92 -4.52 3.20
N SER A 126 8.60 -4.43 3.30
CA SER A 126 7.89 -4.31 4.57
C SER A 126 6.64 -5.18 4.62
N LEU A 127 6.42 -5.81 5.78
CA LEU A 127 5.21 -6.56 6.08
C LEU A 127 4.63 -6.01 7.37
N ALA A 128 3.33 -5.75 7.40
CA ALA A 128 2.65 -5.28 8.58
C ALA A 128 1.33 -6.04 8.79
N PHE A 129 1.09 -6.44 10.03
CA PHE A 129 -0.12 -7.12 10.45
C PHE A 129 -0.77 -6.30 11.58
N GLY A 130 -2.06 -6.07 11.46
CA GLY A 130 -2.80 -5.30 12.45
C GLY A 130 -4.17 -5.90 12.74
N LYS A 131 -4.59 -5.75 14.00
CA LYS A 131 -5.97 -6.04 14.43
C LYS A 131 -6.48 -4.83 15.19
N VAL A 132 -7.62 -4.31 14.78
CA VAL A 132 -8.36 -3.28 15.51
C VAL A 132 -9.58 -3.94 16.13
N ARG A 133 -9.78 -3.74 17.41
CA ARG A 133 -10.94 -4.28 18.12
C ARG A 133 -12.21 -3.53 17.72
N GLU A 134 -13.32 -4.20 17.90
CA GLU A 134 -14.63 -3.59 17.77
C GLU A 134 -14.84 -2.50 18.83
N THR A 135 -15.52 -1.44 18.42
CA THR A 135 -15.99 -0.35 19.30
C THR A 135 -17.50 -0.23 19.17
N ASP A 136 -18.14 0.59 19.99
CA ASP A 136 -19.61 0.82 19.96
C ASP A 136 -20.11 1.32 18.59
N THR A 137 -19.22 1.90 17.78
CA THR A 137 -19.56 2.54 16.51
C THR A 137 -18.88 1.94 15.29
N SER A 138 -17.94 1.02 15.45
CA SER A 138 -17.13 0.48 14.34
C SER A 138 -16.81 -0.98 14.55
N SER A 139 -16.97 -1.79 13.52
CA SER A 139 -16.68 -3.22 13.54
C SER A 139 -15.19 -3.51 13.65
N LYS A 140 -14.85 -4.68 14.19
CA LYS A 140 -13.45 -5.16 14.25
C LYS A 140 -12.81 -5.21 12.86
N LYS A 141 -11.50 -4.96 12.79
CA LYS A 141 -10.74 -4.98 11.55
C LYS A 141 -9.49 -5.84 11.67
N LYS A 142 -9.18 -6.58 10.60
CA LYS A 142 -7.88 -7.23 10.42
C LYS A 142 -7.23 -6.61 9.19
N ILE A 143 -6.01 -6.13 9.35
CA ILE A 143 -5.28 -5.38 8.32
C ILE A 143 -3.99 -6.13 8.03
N TYR A 144 -3.77 -6.44 6.76
CA TYR A 144 -2.52 -6.95 6.23
C TYR A 144 -1.98 -5.94 5.23
N THR A 145 -0.72 -5.59 5.38
CA THR A 145 -0.04 -4.69 4.46
C THR A 145 1.30 -5.30 4.09
N ASP A 146 1.54 -5.47 2.81
CA ASP A 146 2.83 -5.80 2.27
C ASP A 146 3.25 -4.72 1.27
N GLY A 147 4.54 -4.46 1.18
CA GLY A 147 5.01 -3.43 0.28
C GLY A 147 6.51 -3.45 0.07
N ILE A 148 6.90 -2.82 -1.01
CA ILE A 148 8.30 -2.59 -1.37
C ILE A 148 8.52 -1.10 -1.59
N THR A 149 9.66 -0.62 -1.10
CA THR A 149 10.17 0.71 -1.38
C THR A 149 11.48 0.55 -2.14
N ILE A 150 11.61 1.23 -3.26
CA ILE A 150 12.85 1.33 -4.03
C ILE A 150 13.27 2.79 -4.04
N GLY A 151 14.56 3.05 -3.97
CA GLY A 151 15.06 4.41 -3.96
C GLY A 151 16.43 4.55 -4.57
N ALA A 152 16.75 5.80 -4.86
CA ALA A 152 18.05 6.21 -5.30
C ALA A 152 18.46 7.48 -4.56
N ASP A 153 19.72 7.54 -4.13
CA ASP A 153 20.27 8.70 -3.46
C ASP A 153 21.64 9.06 -4.03
N LYS A 154 21.97 10.34 -3.88
CA LYS A 154 23.22 10.93 -4.35
C LYS A 154 23.83 11.79 -3.26
N PHE A 155 25.16 11.71 -3.12
CA PHE A 155 25.92 12.71 -2.39
C PHE A 155 26.16 13.93 -3.28
N THR A 156 26.06 15.09 -2.70
CA THR A 156 26.46 16.35 -3.32
C THR A 156 27.84 16.76 -2.81
N ASP A 157 28.51 17.66 -3.53
CA ASP A 157 29.85 18.14 -3.18
C ASP A 157 29.90 18.83 -1.82
N ASP A 158 28.76 19.36 -1.35
CA ASP A 158 28.59 20.03 -0.04
C ASP A 158 28.34 19.03 1.12
N GLY A 159 28.45 17.72 0.87
CA GLY A 159 28.19 16.68 1.87
C GLY A 159 26.70 16.43 2.17
N GLU A 160 25.79 17.03 1.39
CA GLU A 160 24.38 16.72 1.47
C GLU A 160 24.06 15.40 0.82
N ILE A 161 23.00 14.73 1.29
CA ILE A 161 22.44 13.56 0.66
C ILE A 161 21.04 13.97 0.15
N LYS A 162 20.77 13.67 -1.11
CA LYS A 162 19.45 13.86 -1.74
C LYS A 162 19.00 12.58 -2.37
N GLY A 163 17.74 12.19 -2.19
CA GLY A 163 17.21 10.96 -2.74
C GLY A 163 15.74 11.03 -3.07
N LEU A 164 15.35 10.08 -3.90
CA LEU A 164 13.97 9.80 -4.24
C LEU A 164 13.67 8.33 -3.93
N ALA A 165 12.50 8.07 -3.40
CA ALA A 165 12.02 6.72 -3.17
C ALA A 165 10.60 6.57 -3.71
N PHE A 166 10.31 5.43 -4.29
CA PHE A 166 8.98 5.02 -4.70
C PHE A 166 8.56 3.80 -3.90
N ARG A 167 7.38 3.88 -3.30
CA ARG A 167 6.77 2.78 -2.57
C ARG A 167 5.53 2.29 -3.29
N PHE A 168 5.44 0.97 -3.43
CA PHE A 168 4.21 0.26 -3.75
C PHE A 168 3.83 -0.62 -2.59
N SER A 169 2.56 -0.61 -2.18
CA SER A 169 2.06 -1.55 -1.18
C SER A 169 0.65 -2.02 -1.48
N GLN A 170 0.34 -3.24 -1.02
CA GLN A 170 -0.98 -3.84 -1.04
C GLN A 170 -1.52 -3.91 0.38
N ASN A 171 -2.80 -3.64 0.50
CA ASN A 171 -3.49 -3.69 1.78
C ASN A 171 -4.75 -4.54 1.62
N ASP A 172 -4.89 -5.54 2.45
CA ASP A 172 -6.07 -6.40 2.58
C ASP A 172 -6.68 -6.14 3.96
N VAL A 173 -7.88 -5.60 3.99
CA VAL A 173 -8.60 -5.31 5.22
C VAL A 173 -9.91 -6.08 5.24
N LYS A 174 -10.10 -6.87 6.29
CA LYS A 174 -11.36 -7.56 6.58
C LYS A 174 -12.06 -6.84 7.73
N VAL A 175 -13.31 -6.44 7.51
CA VAL A 175 -14.13 -5.68 8.45
C VAL A 175 -15.33 -6.52 8.86
N GLY A 176 -15.67 -6.52 10.14
CA GLY A 176 -16.83 -7.23 10.68
C GLY A 176 -16.62 -8.74 10.82
N ILE A 177 -17.72 -9.44 11.02
CA ILE A 177 -17.78 -10.90 11.13
C ILE A 177 -18.08 -11.51 9.77
N ASP A 178 -18.92 -10.89 8.99
CA ASP A 178 -19.48 -11.39 7.73
C ASP A 178 -18.66 -11.01 6.48
N GLY A 179 -17.50 -10.35 6.68
CA GLY A 179 -16.47 -10.30 5.67
C GLY A 179 -16.53 -9.16 4.68
N SER A 180 -16.98 -7.97 5.08
CA SER A 180 -16.68 -6.77 4.28
C SER A 180 -15.18 -6.68 4.07
N LYS A 181 -14.75 -6.62 2.80
CA LYS A 181 -13.34 -6.66 2.41
C LYS A 181 -12.97 -5.38 1.67
N LEU A 182 -11.81 -4.83 2.02
CA LEU A 182 -11.21 -3.70 1.31
C LEU A 182 -9.82 -4.12 0.85
N ASP A 183 -9.67 -4.28 -0.46
CA ASP A 183 -8.38 -4.51 -1.11
C ASP A 183 -7.93 -3.20 -1.75
N THR A 184 -6.73 -2.75 -1.41
CA THR A 184 -6.22 -1.46 -1.88
C THR A 184 -4.76 -1.55 -2.27
N ASN A 185 -4.42 -1.03 -3.44
CA ASN A 185 -3.05 -0.78 -3.85
C ASN A 185 -2.72 0.67 -3.57
N THR A 186 -1.57 0.93 -2.94
CA THR A 186 -1.11 2.28 -2.65
C THR A 186 0.25 2.53 -3.29
N TYR A 187 0.41 3.75 -3.76
CA TYR A 187 1.63 4.26 -4.37
C TYR A 187 2.05 5.51 -3.63
N ASN A 188 3.32 5.66 -3.37
CA ASN A 188 3.86 6.85 -2.75
C ASN A 188 5.20 7.20 -3.37
N LEU A 189 5.40 8.48 -3.68
CA LEU A 189 6.67 9.04 -4.11
C LEU A 189 7.20 9.93 -3.00
N THR A 190 8.42 9.67 -2.54
CA THR A 190 9.04 10.40 -1.43
C THR A 190 10.36 11.02 -1.88
N TYR A 191 10.49 12.33 -1.74
CA TYR A 191 11.78 13.02 -1.74
C TYR A 191 12.32 13.08 -0.32
N TYR A 192 13.62 12.86 -0.17
CA TYR A 192 14.29 12.98 1.13
C TYR A 192 15.67 13.61 0.96
N SER A 193 16.08 14.37 1.97
CA SER A 193 17.41 14.94 2.02
C SER A 193 17.92 15.06 3.44
N THR A 194 19.23 15.09 3.58
CA THR A 194 19.90 15.46 4.84
C THR A 194 20.99 16.48 4.54
N THR A 195 20.98 17.56 5.29
CA THR A 195 21.93 18.67 5.16
C THR A 195 22.70 18.80 6.46
N PRO A 196 24.05 18.72 6.45
CA PRO A 196 24.85 18.97 7.64
C PRO A 196 24.72 20.44 8.08
N VAL A 197 24.60 20.67 9.40
CA VAL A 197 24.43 22.00 9.99
C VAL A 197 25.65 22.34 10.85
N LYS A 198 26.41 23.34 10.46
CA LYS A 198 27.58 23.96 11.15
C LYS A 198 28.79 23.07 11.43
N ASP A 199 28.62 21.87 11.83
CA ASP A 199 29.63 20.88 12.12
C ASP A 199 29.00 19.52 11.85
N ASP A 200 29.72 18.57 11.36
CA ASP A 200 29.25 17.22 10.98
C ASP A 200 28.53 16.43 12.10
N SER A 201 28.23 17.10 13.22
CA SER A 201 27.52 16.50 14.36
C SER A 201 26.01 16.69 14.32
N ARG A 202 25.49 17.65 13.52
CA ARG A 202 24.08 17.99 13.41
C ARG A 202 23.62 17.90 11.97
N PHE A 203 22.42 17.38 11.78
CA PHE A 203 21.82 17.21 10.46
C PHE A 203 20.38 17.69 10.46
N LEU A 204 19.99 18.32 9.37
CA LEU A 204 18.59 18.63 9.08
C LEU A 204 18.09 17.60 8.07
N ASP A 205 17.19 16.74 8.51
CA ASP A 205 16.54 15.76 7.64
C ASP A 205 15.22 16.34 7.13
N THR A 206 15.00 16.30 5.82
CA THR A 206 13.77 16.73 5.17
C THR A 206 13.18 15.54 4.42
N VAL A 207 11.88 15.27 4.62
CA VAL A 207 11.14 14.21 3.92
C VAL A 207 9.82 14.81 3.44
N ILE A 208 9.56 14.66 2.15
CA ILE A 208 8.32 15.15 1.50
C ILE A 208 7.79 14.00 0.65
N GLY A 209 6.56 13.57 0.90
CA GLY A 209 5.91 12.46 0.18
C GLY A 209 4.51 12.84 -0.33
N MET A 210 4.10 12.15 -1.40
CA MET A 210 2.76 12.25 -1.99
C MET A 210 2.26 10.89 -2.45
#